data_449b7c124a43ca9af2c6dec4f6daa553
#
_entry.id   449b7c124a43ca9af2c6dec4f6daa553
#
_cell.length_a   1.000
_cell.length_b   1.000
_cell.length_c   1.000
_cell.angle_alpha   90.00
_cell.angle_beta   90.00
_cell.angle_gamma   90.00
#
_symmetry.space_group_name_H-M   'P 1'
#
loop_
_entity.id
_entity.type
_entity.pdbx_description
1 polymer ?
#
loop_
_entity_poly.entity_id
_entity_poly.type
_entity_poly.pdbx_seq_one_letter_code
_entity_poly.pdbx_strand_id
1 'polypeptide(L)'
;MSCALCSPSRRLFAYPAAAALVAALLLLLSFAAPGGAAEAPQAPREGILLVAFGTSVPEAEAAFKATEKAFRAAWPDSPVVWAYTSQIIRKKLAREGRPVGGIAAGLAQLAKDGVEVVRVQSLHIMAGEEFAALARAVLLDVARHPGRFRAVYLGRPLLESRADAQDVAKDVLGALSGRRQPGDALVLMGHGQGKGRADLVLEGTRQAFQTSDPLVFLATVEGSRSFDELLAELRAHKVRRVWLQPLMLVAGDHARNDLAGAEEDSWASRLRAAGFEVEANLVGLGEVPGIAGRFVEHARASEDDLTREPRKE
;
A
#
# COMPACT_ATOMS: atom_id res chain seq x y z
N MET A 1 16.62 100.10 12.97
CA MET A 1 15.79 100.62 11.89
C MET A 1 14.72 99.59 11.65
N SER A 2 13.53 99.82 12.20
CA SER A 2 12.26 100.13 11.53
C SER A 2 11.83 99.01 10.56
N CYS A 3 10.71 98.49 10.59
CA CYS A 3 9.29 98.84 10.83
C CYS A 3 8.51 97.56 10.86
N ALA A 4 7.70 97.16 11.74
CA ALA A 4 6.30 97.47 11.98
C ALA A 4 5.25 96.97 10.93
N LEU A 5 4.21 96.28 11.43
CA LEU A 5 2.82 96.21 10.98
C LEU A 5 2.51 95.09 9.93
N CYS A 6 1.51 94.28 10.01
CA CYS A 6 0.17 94.40 10.45
C CYS A 6 -0.50 93.03 10.40
N SER A 7 -1.27 92.68 11.38
CA SER A 7 -2.19 91.55 11.36
C SER A 7 -3.50 91.96 10.59
N PRO A 8 -4.19 91.01 9.98
CA PRO A 8 -5.60 90.94 10.25
C PRO A 8 -6.14 89.54 10.56
N SER A 9 -6.86 89.46 11.59
CA SER A 9 -7.76 88.43 12.05
C SER A 9 -8.73 87.93 10.95
N ARG A 10 -8.64 86.62 10.61
CA ARG A 10 -9.71 85.96 9.87
C ARG A 10 -10.52 85.11 10.86
N ARG A 11 -11.77 85.44 11.01
CA ARG A 11 -12.76 84.70 11.74
C ARG A 11 -13.03 83.37 10.96
N LEU A 12 -12.84 82.28 11.64
CA LEU A 12 -13.30 80.95 11.17
C LEU A 12 -14.80 80.85 11.40
N PHE A 13 -15.55 80.84 10.33
CA PHE A 13 -16.94 80.41 10.37
C PHE A 13 -16.98 78.90 10.46
N ALA A 14 -17.39 78.41 11.60
CA ALA A 14 -17.66 76.96 11.77
C ALA A 14 -18.98 76.63 11.08
N TYR A 15 -18.98 75.76 10.12
CA TYR A 15 -20.15 75.18 9.51
C TYR A 15 -20.59 73.93 10.30
N PRO A 16 -21.69 73.97 11.05
CA PRO A 16 -22.14 72.82 11.84
C PRO A 16 -22.78 71.71 10.97
N ALA A 17 -23.04 71.99 9.68
CA ALA A 17 -23.67 71.00 8.79
C ALA A 17 -22.72 69.85 8.27
N ALA A 18 -21.40 70.09 8.25
CA ALA A 18 -20.44 69.07 7.77
C ALA A 18 -20.14 67.97 8.79
N ALA A 19 -20.28 68.29 10.09
CA ALA A 19 -20.02 67.32 11.16
C ALA A 19 -21.16 66.27 11.30
N ALA A 20 -22.40 66.65 10.98
CA ALA A 20 -23.57 65.76 11.04
C ALA A 20 -23.57 64.73 9.91
N LEU A 21 -23.06 65.09 8.70
CA LEU A 21 -22.99 64.16 7.55
C LEU A 21 -21.89 63.13 7.71
N VAL A 22 -20.76 63.46 8.34
CA VAL A 22 -19.66 62.47 8.60
C VAL A 22 -20.07 61.51 9.70
N ALA A 23 -20.80 61.93 10.73
CA ALA A 23 -21.32 61.03 11.77
C ALA A 23 -22.41 60.07 11.26
N ALA A 24 -23.27 60.49 10.32
CA ALA A 24 -24.27 59.64 9.70
C ALA A 24 -23.64 58.60 8.72
N LEU A 25 -22.55 58.97 8.05
CA LEU A 25 -21.82 58.04 7.16
C LEU A 25 -21.02 56.99 7.94
N LEU A 26 -20.50 57.34 9.12
CA LEU A 26 -19.80 56.40 10.02
C LEU A 26 -20.75 55.42 10.72
N LEU A 27 -22.00 55.81 10.98
CA LEU A 27 -23.05 54.94 11.55
C LEU A 27 -23.62 53.96 10.52
N LEU A 28 -23.60 54.25 9.22
CA LEU A 28 -24.01 53.36 8.16
C LEU A 28 -22.95 52.29 7.81
N LEU A 29 -21.65 52.51 8.15
CA LEU A 29 -20.58 51.54 7.98
C LEU A 29 -20.48 50.53 9.13
N SER A 30 -21.21 50.72 10.24
CA SER A 30 -21.16 49.85 11.42
C SER A 30 -22.16 48.68 11.40
N PHE A 31 -23.02 48.57 10.37
CA PHE A 31 -23.95 47.47 10.18
C PHE A 31 -23.62 46.54 9.02
N ALA A 32 -22.36 46.51 8.60
CA ALA A 32 -21.88 45.32 7.87
C ALA A 32 -21.81 44.20 8.90
N ALA A 33 -22.89 43.40 8.99
CA ALA A 33 -22.83 42.09 9.63
C ALA A 33 -21.61 41.36 9.12
N PRO A 34 -20.80 40.74 9.99
CA PRO A 34 -19.73 39.86 9.49
C PRO A 34 -20.45 38.79 8.64
N GLY A 35 -20.36 38.93 7.33
CA GLY A 35 -20.73 37.87 6.42
C GLY A 35 -19.97 36.65 6.92
N GLY A 36 -20.68 35.64 7.43
CA GLY A 36 -20.07 34.42 7.83
C GLY A 36 -19.19 33.98 6.66
N ALA A 37 -17.88 33.97 6.87
CA ALA A 37 -16.96 33.38 5.91
C ALA A 37 -17.52 31.98 5.67
N ALA A 38 -18.04 31.75 4.46
CA ALA A 38 -18.46 30.41 4.08
C ALA A 38 -17.23 29.51 4.33
N GLU A 39 -17.35 28.65 5.32
CA GLU A 39 -16.29 27.71 5.68
C GLU A 39 -15.91 26.99 4.39
N ALA A 40 -14.68 27.12 3.96
CA ALA A 40 -14.23 26.47 2.74
C ALA A 40 -14.58 24.99 2.84
N PRO A 41 -15.13 24.35 1.79
CA PRO A 41 -15.53 22.96 1.86
C PRO A 41 -14.34 22.16 2.38
N GLN A 42 -14.50 21.53 3.54
CA GLN A 42 -13.46 20.68 4.09
C GLN A 42 -13.17 19.57 3.07
N ALA A 43 -11.88 19.27 2.86
CA ALA A 43 -11.49 18.14 2.03
C ALA A 43 -12.15 16.86 2.56
N PRO A 44 -12.66 15.98 1.69
CA PRO A 44 -13.33 14.76 2.12
C PRO A 44 -12.39 13.91 2.97
N ARG A 45 -12.90 13.38 4.08
CA ARG A 45 -12.13 12.54 4.98
C ARG A 45 -11.75 11.23 4.29
N GLU A 46 -10.46 11.03 4.08
CA GLU A 46 -9.92 9.83 3.42
C GLU A 46 -9.57 8.76 4.47
N GLY A 47 -9.72 7.48 4.11
CA GLY A 47 -9.33 6.34 4.93
C GLY A 47 -8.76 5.20 4.10
N ILE A 48 -7.93 4.39 4.73
CA ILE A 48 -7.17 3.32 4.08
C ILE A 48 -7.65 1.96 4.59
N LEU A 49 -7.97 1.05 3.67
CA LEU A 49 -8.20 -0.36 3.96
C LEU A 49 -7.07 -1.20 3.38
N LEU A 50 -6.16 -1.68 4.24
CA LEU A 50 -5.11 -2.60 3.85
C LEU A 50 -5.65 -4.03 3.83
N VAL A 51 -5.54 -4.71 2.68
CA VAL A 51 -6.09 -6.05 2.50
C VAL A 51 -5.00 -7.04 2.15
N ALA A 52 -4.79 -8.04 3.02
CA ALA A 52 -3.85 -9.13 2.83
C ALA A 52 -4.56 -10.49 2.96
N PHE A 53 -3.91 -11.56 2.51
CA PHE A 53 -4.36 -12.92 2.84
C PHE A 53 -4.43 -13.10 4.36
N GLY A 54 -3.43 -12.59 5.06
CA GLY A 54 -3.27 -12.67 6.50
C GLY A 54 -2.21 -13.70 6.91
N THR A 55 -1.78 -13.61 8.15
CA THR A 55 -0.92 -14.61 8.79
C THR A 55 -1.30 -14.79 10.26
N SER A 56 -1.07 -15.97 10.80
CA SER A 56 -1.15 -16.24 12.23
C SER A 56 0.23 -16.49 12.85
N VAL A 57 1.29 -16.34 12.06
CA VAL A 57 2.69 -16.48 12.48
C VAL A 57 3.16 -15.15 13.07
N PRO A 58 3.47 -15.06 14.37
CA PRO A 58 3.81 -13.79 15.02
C PRO A 58 5.04 -13.10 14.41
N GLU A 59 6.06 -13.86 14.03
CA GLU A 59 7.31 -13.34 13.47
C GLU A 59 7.07 -12.72 12.08
N ALA A 60 6.08 -13.20 11.34
CA ALA A 60 5.72 -12.68 10.03
C ALA A 60 4.93 -11.35 10.09
N GLU A 61 4.49 -10.90 11.27
CA GLU A 61 3.79 -9.63 11.45
C GLU A 61 4.70 -8.40 11.20
N ALA A 62 6.02 -8.58 11.21
CA ALA A 62 6.97 -7.49 10.92
C ALA A 62 6.70 -6.84 9.56
N ALA A 63 6.37 -7.64 8.54
CA ALA A 63 6.00 -7.17 7.21
C ALA A 63 4.76 -6.27 7.23
N PHE A 64 3.73 -6.65 8.00
CA PHE A 64 2.52 -5.83 8.14
C PHE A 64 2.79 -4.51 8.86
N LYS A 65 3.59 -4.55 9.94
CA LYS A 65 3.98 -3.35 10.68
C LYS A 65 4.78 -2.37 9.80
N ALA A 66 5.70 -2.89 8.99
CA ALA A 66 6.47 -2.06 8.05
C ALA A 66 5.56 -1.42 6.99
N THR A 67 4.64 -2.20 6.41
CA THR A 67 3.65 -1.72 5.44
C THR A 67 2.74 -0.66 6.06
N GLU A 68 2.14 -0.93 7.23
CA GLU A 68 1.27 0.02 7.92
C GLU A 68 1.99 1.33 8.22
N LYS A 69 3.25 1.25 8.68
CA LYS A 69 4.07 2.44 8.94
C LYS A 69 4.22 3.32 7.68
N ALA A 70 4.43 2.72 6.51
CA ALA A 70 4.54 3.45 5.25
C ALA A 70 3.22 4.13 4.88
N PHE A 71 2.08 3.45 5.05
CA PHE A 71 0.76 4.03 4.80
C PHE A 71 0.42 5.16 5.77
N ARG A 72 0.69 5.00 7.07
CA ARG A 72 0.50 6.07 8.06
C ARG A 72 1.38 7.28 7.80
N ALA A 73 2.60 7.08 7.29
CA ALA A 73 3.47 8.19 6.88
C ALA A 73 2.95 8.91 5.61
N ALA A 74 2.32 8.18 4.69
CA ALA A 74 1.78 8.73 3.45
C ALA A 74 0.41 9.43 3.63
N TRP A 75 -0.37 9.01 4.63
CA TRP A 75 -1.69 9.52 5.00
C TRP A 75 -1.78 9.69 6.52
N PRO A 76 -1.10 10.71 7.12
CA PRO A 76 -0.96 10.85 8.58
C PRO A 76 -2.29 11.05 9.30
N ASP A 77 -3.27 11.70 8.65
CA ASP A 77 -4.56 12.05 9.23
C ASP A 77 -5.68 11.02 8.91
N SER A 78 -5.35 9.98 8.15
CA SER A 78 -6.31 8.98 7.70
C SER A 78 -6.32 7.74 8.61
N PRO A 79 -7.50 7.22 9.00
CA PRO A 79 -7.57 5.94 9.66
C PRO A 79 -7.08 4.83 8.73
N VAL A 80 -6.26 3.93 9.26
CA VAL A 80 -5.77 2.74 8.57
C VAL A 80 -6.39 1.52 9.23
N VAL A 81 -7.15 0.75 8.47
CA VAL A 81 -7.86 -0.46 8.91
C VAL A 81 -7.32 -1.67 8.14
N TRP A 82 -7.21 -2.80 8.83
CA TRP A 82 -6.80 -4.06 8.23
C TRP A 82 -7.98 -4.98 7.93
N ALA A 83 -7.90 -5.69 6.82
CA ALA A 83 -8.78 -6.79 6.50
C ALA A 83 -7.99 -7.98 5.96
N TYR A 84 -8.37 -9.20 6.38
CA TYR A 84 -7.77 -10.42 5.87
C TYR A 84 -8.76 -11.19 5.01
N THR A 85 -8.30 -11.69 3.84
CA THR A 85 -9.14 -12.49 2.94
C THR A 85 -9.30 -13.91 3.46
N SER A 86 -8.27 -14.53 4.05
CA SER A 86 -8.33 -15.89 4.58
C SER A 86 -9.27 -16.02 5.78
N GLN A 87 -10.38 -16.74 5.58
CA GLN A 87 -11.31 -17.03 6.66
C GLN A 87 -10.70 -17.94 7.73
N ILE A 88 -9.80 -18.86 7.33
CA ILE A 88 -9.09 -19.75 8.25
C ILE A 88 -8.23 -18.96 9.20
N ILE A 89 -7.43 -18.04 8.68
CA ILE A 89 -6.55 -17.17 9.50
C ILE A 89 -7.39 -16.27 10.42
N ARG A 90 -8.47 -15.66 9.91
CA ARG A 90 -9.35 -14.82 10.73
C ARG A 90 -9.96 -15.59 11.89
N LYS A 91 -10.45 -16.83 11.64
CA LYS A 91 -11.00 -17.70 12.68
C LYS A 91 -9.94 -18.10 13.73
N LYS A 92 -8.71 -18.41 13.29
CA LYS A 92 -7.60 -18.75 14.18
C LYS A 92 -7.25 -17.56 15.06
N LEU A 93 -7.02 -16.38 14.49
CA LEU A 93 -6.70 -15.16 15.24
C LEU A 93 -7.81 -14.75 16.21
N ALA A 94 -9.08 -14.91 15.83
CA ALA A 94 -10.20 -14.64 16.75
C ALA A 94 -10.21 -15.56 17.97
N ARG A 95 -9.85 -16.84 17.82
CA ARG A 95 -9.70 -17.79 18.95
C ARG A 95 -8.53 -17.41 19.86
N GLU A 96 -7.50 -16.78 19.30
CA GLU A 96 -6.33 -16.30 20.02
C GLU A 96 -6.53 -14.90 20.65
N GLY A 97 -7.75 -14.34 20.60
CA GLY A 97 -8.06 -13.00 21.13
C GLY A 97 -7.53 -11.83 20.29
N ARG A 98 -7.11 -12.08 19.04
CA ARG A 98 -6.56 -11.10 18.09
C ARG A 98 -7.47 -10.98 16.84
N PRO A 99 -8.74 -10.60 16.97
CA PRO A 99 -9.67 -10.62 15.84
C PRO A 99 -9.28 -9.60 14.77
N VAL A 100 -9.25 -10.03 13.51
CA VAL A 100 -9.12 -9.19 12.33
C VAL A 100 -10.33 -9.41 11.44
N GLY A 101 -10.94 -8.31 10.95
CA GLY A 101 -12.12 -8.37 10.10
C GLY A 101 -11.81 -8.83 8.66
N GLY A 102 -12.87 -9.16 7.92
CA GLY A 102 -12.81 -9.24 6.47
C GLY A 102 -13.11 -7.88 5.83
N ILE A 103 -13.12 -7.83 4.49
CA ILE A 103 -13.28 -6.60 3.69
C ILE A 103 -14.55 -5.83 4.10
N ALA A 104 -15.72 -6.48 4.14
CA ALA A 104 -16.97 -5.82 4.50
C ALA A 104 -16.94 -5.21 5.92
N ALA A 105 -16.31 -5.90 6.89
CA ALA A 105 -16.15 -5.39 8.24
C ALA A 105 -15.21 -4.17 8.29
N GLY A 106 -14.10 -4.20 7.53
CA GLY A 106 -13.18 -3.07 7.41
C GLY A 106 -13.83 -1.85 6.77
N LEU A 107 -14.61 -2.03 5.69
CA LEU A 107 -15.37 -0.96 5.06
C LEU A 107 -16.43 -0.38 6.02
N ALA A 108 -17.15 -1.25 6.75
CA ALA A 108 -18.12 -0.81 7.75
C ALA A 108 -17.46 -0.02 8.90
N GLN A 109 -16.25 -0.40 9.32
CA GLN A 109 -15.50 0.34 10.33
C GLN A 109 -15.11 1.74 9.82
N LEU A 110 -14.56 1.85 8.60
CA LEU A 110 -14.22 3.15 8.01
C LEU A 110 -15.44 4.06 7.87
N ALA A 111 -16.58 3.52 7.46
CA ALA A 111 -17.84 4.30 7.41
C ALA A 111 -18.26 4.79 8.79
N LYS A 112 -18.17 3.96 9.83
CA LYS A 112 -18.45 4.34 11.22
C LYS A 112 -17.51 5.44 11.71
N ASP A 113 -16.27 5.44 11.25
CA ASP A 113 -15.26 6.45 11.57
C ASP A 113 -15.45 7.76 10.77
N GLY A 114 -16.52 7.87 9.98
CA GLY A 114 -16.86 9.05 9.20
C GLY A 114 -15.99 9.28 7.97
N VAL A 115 -15.40 8.23 7.43
CA VAL A 115 -14.62 8.27 6.17
C VAL A 115 -15.57 8.44 5.00
N GLU A 116 -15.24 9.35 4.10
CA GLU A 116 -16.00 9.65 2.88
C GLU A 116 -15.35 9.03 1.63
N VAL A 117 -14.02 8.97 1.61
CA VAL A 117 -13.24 8.40 0.49
C VAL A 117 -12.38 7.27 1.01
N VAL A 118 -12.51 6.09 0.40
CA VAL A 118 -11.75 4.90 0.82
C VAL A 118 -10.75 4.51 -0.25
N ARG A 119 -9.49 4.30 0.15
CA ARG A 119 -8.49 3.60 -0.64
C ARG A 119 -8.33 2.19 -0.11
N VAL A 120 -8.81 1.22 -0.85
CA VAL A 120 -8.57 -0.20 -0.58
C VAL A 120 -7.27 -0.59 -1.26
N GLN A 121 -6.24 -0.91 -0.50
CA GLN A 121 -4.97 -1.38 -1.07
C GLN A 121 -4.84 -2.88 -0.94
N SER A 122 -4.74 -3.55 -2.07
CA SER A 122 -4.36 -4.96 -2.15
C SER A 122 -2.88 -5.13 -1.81
N LEU A 123 -2.58 -6.00 -0.85
CA LEU A 123 -1.21 -6.39 -0.50
C LEU A 123 -0.84 -7.76 -1.09
N HIS A 124 -1.59 -8.24 -2.08
CA HIS A 124 -1.25 -9.44 -2.83
C HIS A 124 -0.06 -9.18 -3.76
N ILE A 125 0.69 -10.23 -4.07
CA ILE A 125 1.88 -10.11 -4.91
C ILE A 125 1.49 -9.95 -6.39
N MET A 126 0.44 -10.63 -6.84
CA MET A 126 0.01 -10.62 -8.25
C MET A 126 -1.53 -10.61 -8.36
N ALA A 127 -2.04 -10.26 -9.55
CA ALA A 127 -3.47 -10.26 -9.89
C ALA A 127 -3.99 -11.69 -10.12
N GLY A 128 -3.99 -12.51 -9.05
CA GLY A 128 -4.48 -13.87 -9.05
C GLY A 128 -5.91 -14.01 -8.51
N GLU A 129 -6.30 -15.25 -8.15
CA GLU A 129 -7.65 -15.55 -7.63
C GLU A 129 -7.98 -14.78 -6.36
N GLU A 130 -7.00 -14.62 -5.45
CA GLU A 130 -7.16 -13.88 -4.21
C GLU A 130 -7.45 -12.38 -4.47
N PHE A 131 -6.71 -11.76 -5.40
CA PHE A 131 -6.98 -10.39 -5.80
C PHE A 131 -8.34 -10.24 -6.48
N ALA A 132 -8.71 -11.18 -7.36
CA ALA A 132 -10.01 -11.19 -8.02
C ALA A 132 -11.17 -11.36 -7.02
N ALA A 133 -10.98 -12.20 -5.99
CA ALA A 133 -11.95 -12.37 -4.90
C ALA A 133 -12.08 -11.08 -4.06
N LEU A 134 -10.95 -10.40 -3.77
CA LEU A 134 -10.93 -9.11 -3.10
C LEU A 134 -11.70 -8.07 -3.91
N ALA A 135 -11.37 -7.91 -5.20
CA ALA A 135 -12.04 -6.94 -6.07
C ALA A 135 -13.55 -7.16 -6.12
N ARG A 136 -13.99 -8.42 -6.28
CA ARG A 136 -15.42 -8.77 -6.22
C ARG A 136 -16.06 -8.43 -4.87
N ALA A 137 -15.36 -8.68 -3.76
CA ALA A 137 -15.89 -8.40 -2.43
C ALA A 137 -16.08 -6.89 -2.20
N VAL A 138 -15.15 -6.06 -2.66
CA VAL A 138 -15.27 -4.59 -2.60
C VAL A 138 -16.43 -4.12 -3.47
N LEU A 139 -16.49 -4.54 -4.73
CA LEU A 139 -17.58 -4.17 -5.66
C LEU A 139 -18.96 -4.58 -5.12
N LEU A 140 -19.09 -5.78 -4.56
CA LEU A 140 -20.33 -6.24 -3.97
C LEU A 140 -20.73 -5.44 -2.73
N ASP A 141 -19.77 -5.03 -1.90
CA ASP A 141 -20.05 -4.20 -0.73
C ASP A 141 -20.51 -2.80 -1.15
N VAL A 142 -19.84 -2.18 -2.11
CA VAL A 142 -20.22 -0.88 -2.68
C VAL A 142 -21.62 -0.94 -3.29
N ALA A 143 -21.93 -1.98 -4.07
CA ALA A 143 -23.23 -2.16 -4.70
C ALA A 143 -24.37 -2.39 -3.68
N ARG A 144 -24.09 -3.07 -2.56
CA ARG A 144 -25.07 -3.32 -1.49
C ARG A 144 -25.34 -2.10 -0.61
N HIS A 145 -24.41 -1.15 -0.59
CA HIS A 145 -24.50 0.02 0.27
C HIS A 145 -24.26 1.32 -0.53
N PRO A 146 -25.14 1.64 -1.49
CA PRO A 146 -24.98 2.82 -2.33
C PRO A 146 -24.98 4.09 -1.47
N GLY A 147 -24.08 5.01 -1.76
CA GLY A 147 -23.93 6.27 -1.04
C GLY A 147 -23.24 6.17 0.33
N ARG A 148 -22.76 4.98 0.75
CA ARG A 148 -21.98 4.83 1.98
C ARG A 148 -20.70 5.63 1.93
N PHE A 149 -20.03 5.67 0.78
CA PHE A 149 -18.84 6.45 0.51
C PHE A 149 -19.05 7.35 -0.71
N ARG A 150 -18.37 8.47 -0.73
CA ARG A 150 -18.32 9.39 -1.86
C ARG A 150 -17.49 8.81 -3.01
N ALA A 151 -16.42 8.07 -2.68
CA ALA A 151 -15.58 7.36 -3.64
C ALA A 151 -14.90 6.16 -2.97
N VAL A 152 -14.68 5.09 -3.74
CA VAL A 152 -13.90 3.91 -3.34
C VAL A 152 -12.93 3.56 -4.45
N TYR A 153 -11.63 3.56 -4.15
CA TYR A 153 -10.56 3.21 -5.06
C TYR A 153 -9.94 1.88 -4.67
N LEU A 154 -9.56 1.06 -5.65
CA LEU A 154 -8.88 -0.21 -5.43
C LEU A 154 -7.46 -0.15 -5.99
N GLY A 155 -6.46 -0.19 -5.10
CA GLY A 155 -5.06 -0.29 -5.46
C GLY A 155 -4.69 -1.67 -5.98
N ARG A 156 -3.92 -1.67 -7.07
CA ARG A 156 -3.44 -2.88 -7.74
C ARG A 156 -2.45 -3.66 -6.88
N PRO A 157 -2.24 -4.98 -7.14
CA PRO A 157 -1.25 -5.80 -6.44
C PRO A 157 0.19 -5.35 -6.77
N LEU A 158 1.18 -5.93 -6.09
CA LEU A 158 2.59 -5.53 -6.19
C LEU A 158 3.16 -5.68 -7.60
N LEU A 159 2.86 -6.80 -8.26
CA LEU A 159 3.39 -7.16 -9.58
C LEU A 159 2.25 -7.14 -10.60
N GLU A 160 2.10 -6.07 -11.34
CA GLU A 160 1.11 -5.95 -12.41
C GLU A 160 1.73 -5.51 -13.74
N SER A 161 2.88 -4.85 -13.67
CA SER A 161 3.62 -4.37 -14.83
C SER A 161 5.06 -4.86 -14.85
N ARG A 162 5.70 -4.74 -16.03
CA ARG A 162 7.13 -5.00 -16.16
C ARG A 162 7.98 -4.04 -15.29
N ALA A 163 7.53 -2.79 -15.15
CA ALA A 163 8.21 -1.81 -14.32
C ALA A 163 8.15 -2.23 -12.84
N ASP A 164 7.00 -2.69 -12.35
CA ASP A 164 6.86 -3.20 -10.99
C ASP A 164 7.83 -4.36 -10.75
N ALA A 165 7.92 -5.31 -11.70
CA ALA A 165 8.82 -6.45 -11.57
C ALA A 165 10.30 -6.03 -11.53
N GLN A 166 10.71 -5.04 -12.34
CA GLN A 166 12.07 -4.49 -12.34
C GLN A 166 12.39 -3.78 -11.02
N ASP A 167 11.45 -3.02 -10.53
CA ASP A 167 11.59 -2.29 -9.29
C ASP A 167 11.65 -3.21 -8.07
N VAL A 168 10.80 -4.24 -8.01
CA VAL A 168 10.86 -5.27 -6.97
C VAL A 168 12.18 -6.04 -7.05
N ALA A 169 12.66 -6.37 -8.24
CA ALA A 169 13.96 -7.01 -8.42
C ALA A 169 15.11 -6.16 -7.84
N LYS A 170 15.11 -4.84 -8.13
CA LYS A 170 16.08 -3.89 -7.58
C LYS A 170 16.06 -3.86 -6.05
N ASP A 171 14.86 -3.79 -5.45
CA ASP A 171 14.71 -3.71 -4.01
C ASP A 171 15.17 -5.00 -3.31
N VAL A 172 14.76 -6.16 -3.81
CA VAL A 172 15.12 -7.47 -3.23
C VAL A 172 16.62 -7.72 -3.37
N LEU A 173 17.21 -7.50 -4.56
CA LEU A 173 18.65 -7.69 -4.78
C LEU A 173 19.46 -6.69 -3.95
N GLY A 174 18.98 -5.43 -3.82
CA GLY A 174 19.60 -4.42 -2.97
C GLY A 174 19.62 -4.82 -1.50
N ALA A 175 18.54 -5.41 -0.98
CA ALA A 175 18.46 -5.89 0.41
C ALA A 175 19.38 -7.08 0.70
N LEU A 176 19.78 -7.84 -0.31
CA LEU A 176 20.72 -8.96 -0.20
C LEU A 176 22.18 -8.55 -0.51
N SER A 177 22.40 -7.30 -0.92
CA SER A 177 23.74 -6.80 -1.21
C SER A 177 24.66 -6.89 0.01
N GLY A 178 25.88 -7.39 -0.17
CA GLY A 178 26.85 -7.61 0.91
C GLY A 178 26.61 -8.86 1.78
N ARG A 179 25.47 -9.52 1.63
CA ARG A 179 25.16 -10.80 2.31
C ARG A 179 25.36 -11.98 1.37
N ARG A 180 24.72 -11.96 0.20
CA ARG A 180 24.90 -12.97 -0.86
C ARG A 180 26.20 -12.70 -1.62
N GLN A 181 27.03 -13.72 -1.80
CA GLN A 181 28.30 -13.59 -2.49
C GLN A 181 28.13 -13.72 -4.02
N PRO A 182 29.03 -13.12 -4.82
CA PRO A 182 29.06 -13.37 -6.25
C PRO A 182 29.23 -14.89 -6.54
N GLY A 183 28.35 -15.40 -7.41
CA GLY A 183 28.33 -16.84 -7.75
C GLY A 183 27.32 -17.65 -6.91
N ASP A 184 26.76 -17.11 -5.85
CA ASP A 184 25.64 -17.73 -5.14
C ASP A 184 24.34 -17.57 -5.96
N ALA A 185 23.53 -18.62 -6.03
CA ALA A 185 22.19 -18.53 -6.62
C ALA A 185 21.21 -17.88 -5.63
N LEU A 186 20.26 -17.10 -6.13
CA LEU A 186 19.06 -16.68 -5.40
C LEU A 186 17.87 -17.47 -5.93
N VAL A 187 17.20 -18.21 -5.07
CA VAL A 187 15.96 -18.91 -5.39
C VAL A 187 14.78 -18.19 -4.74
N LEU A 188 13.90 -17.67 -5.55
CA LEU A 188 12.64 -17.05 -5.14
C LEU A 188 11.54 -18.10 -5.10
N MET A 189 10.90 -18.27 -3.96
CA MET A 189 9.73 -19.13 -3.83
C MET A 189 8.45 -18.29 -3.89
N GLY A 190 7.73 -18.35 -5.01
CA GLY A 190 6.39 -17.82 -5.14
C GLY A 190 5.34 -18.82 -4.66
N HIS A 191 4.15 -18.35 -4.29
CA HIS A 191 3.03 -19.27 -4.03
C HIS A 191 2.62 -19.98 -5.33
N GLY A 192 2.49 -19.21 -6.39
CA GLY A 192 1.95 -19.69 -7.66
C GLY A 192 0.43 -19.80 -7.66
N GLN A 193 -0.10 -20.30 -8.75
CA GLN A 193 -1.53 -20.56 -8.92
C GLN A 193 -1.71 -21.85 -9.72
N GLY A 194 -2.43 -22.83 -9.17
CA GLY A 194 -2.68 -24.10 -9.85
C GLY A 194 -3.57 -23.96 -11.09
N LYS A 195 -4.22 -22.82 -11.31
CA LYS A 195 -5.10 -22.53 -12.45
C LYS A 195 -5.02 -21.05 -12.85
N GLY A 196 -5.22 -20.78 -14.14
CA GLY A 196 -5.27 -19.41 -14.65
C GLY A 196 -3.97 -18.92 -15.25
N ARG A 197 -3.88 -17.59 -15.49
CA ARG A 197 -2.75 -16.96 -16.18
C ARG A 197 -1.84 -16.13 -15.25
N ALA A 198 -2.11 -16.10 -13.95
CA ALA A 198 -1.37 -15.26 -13.04
C ALA A 198 0.12 -15.67 -12.93
N ASP A 199 0.45 -16.94 -13.17
CA ASP A 199 1.83 -17.41 -13.21
C ASP A 199 2.67 -16.78 -14.34
N LEU A 200 2.03 -16.22 -15.39
CA LEU A 200 2.75 -15.43 -16.41
C LEU A 200 3.39 -14.17 -15.81
N VAL A 201 2.80 -13.61 -14.76
CA VAL A 201 3.38 -12.48 -14.01
C VAL A 201 4.66 -12.93 -13.32
N LEU A 202 4.68 -14.11 -12.73
CA LEU A 202 5.87 -14.69 -12.09
C LEU A 202 6.99 -14.96 -13.10
N GLU A 203 6.64 -15.41 -14.30
CA GLU A 203 7.64 -15.59 -15.38
C GLU A 203 8.23 -14.24 -15.81
N GLY A 204 7.41 -13.20 -16.00
CA GLY A 204 7.89 -11.84 -16.27
C GLY A 204 8.77 -11.30 -15.13
N THR A 205 8.42 -11.62 -13.89
CA THR A 205 9.19 -11.26 -12.71
C THR A 205 10.54 -11.98 -12.69
N ARG A 206 10.59 -13.28 -12.95
CA ARG A 206 11.82 -14.05 -13.08
C ARG A 206 12.76 -13.40 -14.11
N GLN A 207 12.23 -13.04 -15.29
CA GLN A 207 13.01 -12.39 -16.34
C GLN A 207 13.55 -11.02 -15.90
N ALA A 208 12.75 -10.23 -15.16
CA ALA A 208 13.19 -8.94 -14.62
C ALA A 208 14.37 -9.11 -13.66
N PHE A 209 14.29 -10.09 -12.75
CA PHE A 209 15.41 -10.42 -11.86
C PHE A 209 16.64 -10.89 -12.63
N GLN A 210 16.47 -11.79 -13.60
CA GLN A 210 17.57 -12.34 -14.40
C GLN A 210 18.26 -11.32 -15.31
N THR A 211 17.56 -10.23 -15.67
CA THR A 211 18.17 -9.10 -16.36
C THR A 211 19.23 -8.41 -15.50
N SER A 212 19.02 -8.37 -14.17
CA SER A 212 19.94 -7.76 -13.21
C SER A 212 20.97 -8.76 -12.67
N ASP A 213 20.56 -10.01 -12.52
CA ASP A 213 21.40 -11.09 -11.98
C ASP A 213 20.96 -12.43 -12.58
N PRO A 214 21.76 -13.03 -13.49
CA PRO A 214 21.43 -14.28 -14.17
C PRO A 214 21.35 -15.50 -13.23
N LEU A 215 21.87 -15.40 -12.00
CA LEU A 215 21.79 -16.47 -11.00
C LEU A 215 20.56 -16.33 -10.09
N VAL A 216 19.53 -15.66 -10.54
CA VAL A 216 18.22 -15.66 -9.87
C VAL A 216 17.29 -16.67 -10.55
N PHE A 217 16.71 -17.53 -9.74
CA PHE A 217 15.76 -18.56 -10.14
C PHE A 217 14.44 -18.33 -9.42
N LEU A 218 13.34 -18.76 -10.02
CA LEU A 218 12.02 -18.70 -9.42
C LEU A 218 11.30 -20.02 -9.63
N ALA A 219 10.74 -20.56 -8.56
CA ALA A 219 9.80 -21.67 -8.62
C ALA A 219 8.63 -21.42 -7.67
N THR A 220 7.59 -22.24 -7.72
CA THR A 220 6.33 -22.02 -7.04
C THR A 220 5.90 -23.25 -6.24
N VAL A 221 5.16 -23.03 -5.14
CA VAL A 221 4.60 -24.11 -4.34
C VAL A 221 3.49 -24.85 -5.11
N GLU A 222 2.57 -24.08 -5.73
CA GLU A 222 1.37 -24.59 -6.40
C GLU A 222 1.23 -24.17 -7.87
N GLY A 223 2.27 -23.56 -8.43
CA GLY A 223 2.21 -22.97 -9.78
C GLY A 223 2.82 -23.80 -10.88
N SER A 224 3.05 -23.16 -12.01
CA SER A 224 3.55 -23.79 -13.25
C SER A 224 5.04 -24.14 -13.23
N ARG A 225 5.83 -23.62 -12.29
CA ARG A 225 7.27 -23.89 -12.17
C ARG A 225 7.54 -24.74 -10.94
N SER A 226 7.88 -26.01 -11.19
CA SER A 226 8.10 -26.99 -10.13
C SER A 226 9.50 -26.87 -9.49
N PHE A 227 9.65 -27.45 -8.31
CA PHE A 227 10.94 -27.62 -7.65
C PHE A 227 11.91 -28.48 -8.47
N ASP A 228 11.42 -29.49 -9.20
CA ASP A 228 12.29 -30.39 -9.98
C ASP A 228 12.89 -29.67 -11.21
N GLU A 229 12.13 -28.77 -11.85
CA GLU A 229 12.64 -27.86 -12.89
C GLU A 229 13.70 -26.91 -12.32
N LEU A 230 13.42 -26.31 -11.17
CA LEU A 230 14.40 -25.47 -10.44
C LEU A 230 15.70 -26.23 -10.17
N LEU A 231 15.61 -27.47 -9.66
CA LEU A 231 16.77 -28.28 -9.35
C LEU A 231 17.61 -28.57 -10.60
N ALA A 232 16.97 -28.87 -11.74
CA ALA A 232 17.63 -29.06 -13.01
C ALA A 232 18.36 -27.80 -13.50
N GLU A 233 17.72 -26.62 -13.38
CA GLU A 233 18.32 -25.33 -13.71
C GLU A 233 19.55 -25.02 -12.84
N LEU A 234 19.46 -25.20 -11.52
CA LEU A 234 20.59 -24.98 -10.60
C LEU A 234 21.82 -25.85 -10.94
N ARG A 235 21.58 -27.13 -11.27
CA ARG A 235 22.63 -28.05 -11.70
C ARG A 235 23.28 -27.62 -13.02
N ALA A 236 22.48 -27.18 -13.99
CA ALA A 236 22.97 -26.69 -15.28
C ALA A 236 23.89 -25.47 -15.13
N HIS A 237 23.60 -24.59 -14.19
CA HIS A 237 24.40 -23.39 -13.89
C HIS A 237 25.61 -23.68 -12.98
N LYS A 238 25.80 -24.93 -12.51
CA LYS A 238 26.94 -25.37 -11.66
C LYS A 238 27.11 -24.50 -10.41
N VAL A 239 25.99 -23.98 -9.85
CA VAL A 239 26.02 -23.22 -8.61
C VAL A 239 26.37 -24.15 -7.43
N ARG A 240 26.98 -23.61 -6.40
CA ARG A 240 27.38 -24.36 -5.20
C ARG A 240 26.49 -23.98 -4.01
N ARG A 241 26.25 -22.68 -3.84
CA ARG A 241 25.43 -22.13 -2.74
C ARG A 241 24.15 -21.53 -3.26
N VAL A 242 23.08 -21.76 -2.53
CA VAL A 242 21.72 -21.29 -2.83
C VAL A 242 21.19 -20.49 -1.67
N TRP A 243 20.74 -19.27 -1.95
CA TRP A 243 19.95 -18.44 -1.05
C TRP A 243 18.47 -18.62 -1.36
N LEU A 244 17.68 -19.01 -0.36
CA LEU A 244 16.24 -19.16 -0.48
C LEU A 244 15.55 -17.90 0.05
N GLN A 245 14.64 -17.34 -0.73
CA GLN A 245 13.89 -16.11 -0.41
C GLN A 245 12.42 -16.29 -0.77
N PRO A 246 11.47 -16.08 0.16
CA PRO A 246 10.05 -16.06 -0.21
C PRO A 246 9.72 -14.84 -1.07
N LEU A 247 9.04 -15.05 -2.19
CA LEU A 247 8.40 -14.02 -3.02
C LEU A 247 6.95 -13.88 -2.58
N MET A 248 6.76 -13.61 -1.29
CA MET A 248 5.49 -13.45 -0.60
C MET A 248 5.55 -12.25 0.32
N LEU A 249 4.41 -11.60 0.57
CA LEU A 249 4.36 -10.42 1.44
C LEU A 249 4.97 -10.69 2.82
N VAL A 250 4.68 -11.87 3.38
CA VAL A 250 5.13 -12.31 4.70
C VAL A 250 5.87 -13.63 4.60
N ALA A 251 6.89 -13.84 5.43
CA ALA A 251 7.53 -15.14 5.63
C ALA A 251 6.68 -15.99 6.61
N GLY A 252 5.50 -16.39 6.14
CA GLY A 252 4.51 -17.16 6.89
C GLY A 252 4.78 -18.67 6.86
N ASP A 253 3.72 -19.46 6.89
CA ASP A 253 3.73 -20.92 6.98
C ASP A 253 4.54 -21.57 5.85
N HIS A 254 4.24 -21.24 4.59
CA HIS A 254 4.99 -21.75 3.43
C HIS A 254 6.50 -21.43 3.48
N ALA A 255 6.87 -20.23 3.92
CA ALA A 255 8.30 -19.89 4.02
C ALA A 255 9.00 -20.68 5.14
N ARG A 256 8.30 -20.97 6.23
CA ARG A 256 8.88 -21.64 7.40
C ARG A 256 8.88 -23.14 7.28
N ASN A 257 7.88 -23.72 6.65
CA ASN A 257 7.72 -25.18 6.48
C ASN A 257 8.23 -25.61 5.09
N ASP A 258 7.58 -25.17 4.00
CA ASP A 258 7.88 -25.70 2.66
C ASP A 258 9.22 -25.19 2.13
N LEU A 259 9.60 -23.91 2.41
CA LEU A 259 10.88 -23.37 1.95
C LEU A 259 12.05 -23.82 2.82
N ALA A 260 11.96 -23.60 4.15
CA ALA A 260 13.11 -23.71 5.07
C ALA A 260 12.87 -24.64 6.26
N GLY A 261 11.80 -25.43 6.26
CA GLY A 261 11.51 -26.39 7.33
C GLY A 261 12.53 -27.51 7.44
N ALA A 262 12.46 -28.24 8.56
CA ALA A 262 13.35 -29.34 8.83
C ALA A 262 12.91 -30.66 8.15
N GLU A 263 11.66 -30.71 7.68
CA GLU A 263 11.12 -31.90 7.02
C GLU A 263 11.84 -32.21 5.71
N GLU A 264 11.86 -33.49 5.33
CA GLU A 264 12.62 -33.97 4.16
C GLU A 264 12.10 -33.37 2.84
N ASP A 265 10.83 -33.01 2.76
CA ASP A 265 10.17 -32.45 1.59
C ASP A 265 10.35 -30.93 1.46
N SER A 266 10.89 -30.25 2.48
CA SER A 266 11.21 -28.83 2.37
C SER A 266 12.24 -28.55 1.28
N TRP A 267 12.15 -27.39 0.63
CA TRP A 267 13.10 -27.01 -0.41
C TRP A 267 14.54 -26.98 0.10
N ALA A 268 14.74 -26.46 1.33
CA ALA A 268 16.07 -26.43 1.94
C ALA A 268 16.63 -27.83 2.16
N SER A 269 15.86 -28.79 2.67
CA SER A 269 16.29 -30.17 2.88
C SER A 269 16.58 -30.89 1.56
N ARG A 270 15.70 -30.75 0.56
CA ARG A 270 15.87 -31.34 -0.78
C ARG A 270 17.11 -30.78 -1.49
N LEU A 271 17.38 -29.49 -1.41
CA LEU A 271 18.59 -28.88 -1.99
C LEU A 271 19.85 -29.35 -1.29
N ARG A 272 19.86 -29.44 0.05
CA ARG A 272 20.99 -29.99 0.81
C ARG A 272 21.26 -31.45 0.43
N ALA A 273 20.22 -32.27 0.34
CA ALA A 273 20.31 -33.65 -0.11
C ALA A 273 20.83 -33.76 -1.55
N ALA A 274 20.60 -32.76 -2.41
CA ALA A 274 21.12 -32.66 -3.75
C ALA A 274 22.57 -32.10 -3.82
N GLY A 275 23.21 -31.81 -2.68
CA GLY A 275 24.61 -31.39 -2.56
C GLY A 275 24.86 -29.88 -2.57
N PHE A 276 23.82 -29.05 -2.47
CA PHE A 276 23.98 -27.59 -2.38
C PHE A 276 24.21 -27.12 -0.94
N GLU A 277 25.00 -26.06 -0.79
CA GLU A 277 25.03 -25.25 0.43
C GLU A 277 23.79 -24.36 0.43
N VAL A 278 22.98 -24.38 1.49
CA VAL A 278 21.68 -23.66 1.52
C VAL A 278 21.62 -22.70 2.68
N GLU A 279 21.33 -21.46 2.34
CA GLU A 279 21.02 -20.36 3.26
C GLU A 279 19.55 -19.92 3.07
N ALA A 280 18.80 -19.80 4.14
CA ALA A 280 17.40 -19.38 4.08
C ALA A 280 17.22 -17.96 4.64
N ASN A 281 16.77 -17.05 3.81
CA ASN A 281 16.43 -15.69 4.20
C ASN A 281 14.91 -15.59 4.41
N LEU A 282 14.45 -15.86 5.65
CA LEU A 282 13.03 -15.84 6.00
C LEU A 282 12.51 -14.41 6.25
N VAL A 283 12.71 -13.55 5.25
CA VAL A 283 12.24 -12.15 5.23
C VAL A 283 11.12 -12.04 4.21
N GLY A 284 9.94 -11.61 4.64
CA GLY A 284 8.82 -11.33 3.73
C GLY A 284 9.07 -10.07 2.90
N LEU A 285 8.48 -9.98 1.70
CA LEU A 285 8.65 -8.80 0.84
C LEU A 285 8.22 -7.51 1.54
N GLY A 286 7.23 -7.56 2.44
CA GLY A 286 6.81 -6.37 3.21
C GLY A 286 7.87 -5.83 4.16
N GLU A 287 8.92 -6.60 4.46
CA GLU A 287 10.08 -6.19 5.26
C GLU A 287 11.24 -5.68 4.39
N VAL A 288 11.20 -5.92 3.08
CA VAL A 288 12.23 -5.46 2.15
C VAL A 288 12.10 -3.95 1.97
N PRO A 289 13.19 -3.17 2.18
CA PRO A 289 13.16 -1.73 1.95
C PRO A 289 12.68 -1.38 0.53
N GLY A 290 11.79 -0.40 0.41
CA GLY A 290 11.18 0.02 -0.85
C GLY A 290 9.81 -0.60 -1.12
N ILE A 291 9.59 -1.88 -0.82
CA ILE A 291 8.35 -2.60 -1.18
C ILE A 291 7.09 -1.95 -0.59
N ALA A 292 7.11 -1.56 0.68
CA ALA A 292 5.97 -0.88 1.30
C ALA A 292 5.63 0.45 0.58
N GLY A 293 6.66 1.19 0.12
CA GLY A 293 6.50 2.40 -0.68
C GLY A 293 5.79 2.15 -2.01
N ARG A 294 6.05 1.02 -2.67
CA ARG A 294 5.38 0.65 -3.93
C ARG A 294 3.89 0.43 -3.76
N PHE A 295 3.47 -0.23 -2.67
CA PHE A 295 2.05 -0.33 -2.35
C PHE A 295 1.41 1.05 -2.09
N VAL A 296 2.14 1.98 -1.45
CA VAL A 296 1.69 3.38 -1.27
C VAL A 296 1.52 4.07 -2.63
N GLU A 297 2.46 3.88 -3.56
CA GLU A 297 2.37 4.41 -4.93
C GLU A 297 1.17 3.84 -5.68
N HIS A 298 0.92 2.52 -5.57
CA HIS A 298 -0.24 1.86 -6.18
C HIS A 298 -1.57 2.38 -5.60
N ALA A 299 -1.63 2.63 -4.30
CA ALA A 299 -2.82 3.22 -3.67
C ALA A 299 -3.07 4.66 -4.15
N ARG A 300 -2.01 5.46 -4.35
CA ARG A 300 -2.12 6.83 -4.87
C ARG A 300 -2.50 6.88 -6.34
N ALA A 301 -1.97 5.96 -7.13
CA ALA A 301 -2.22 5.88 -8.57
C ALA A 301 -3.60 5.31 -8.95
N SER A 302 -4.37 4.81 -7.96
CA SER A 302 -5.73 4.32 -8.21
C SER A 302 -6.68 5.47 -8.48
N GLU A 303 -7.23 5.54 -9.69
CA GLU A 303 -8.13 6.60 -10.16
C GLU A 303 -9.55 6.10 -10.45
N ASP A 304 -9.74 4.79 -10.65
CA ASP A 304 -11.03 4.20 -10.92
C ASP A 304 -11.92 4.18 -9.67
N ASP A 305 -12.92 5.04 -9.65
CA ASP A 305 -13.90 5.13 -8.57
C ASP A 305 -15.00 4.08 -8.73
N LEU A 306 -14.96 3.07 -7.88
CA LEU A 306 -15.88 1.93 -7.90
C LEU A 306 -17.32 2.28 -7.47
N THR A 307 -17.57 3.50 -6.99
CA THR A 307 -18.94 3.98 -6.67
C THR A 307 -19.67 4.50 -7.89
N ARG A 308 -18.96 4.74 -8.99
CA ARG A 308 -19.53 5.25 -10.24
C ARG A 308 -19.94 4.09 -11.16
N GLU A 309 -21.03 4.29 -11.89
CA GLU A 309 -21.36 3.36 -12.96
C GLU A 309 -20.24 3.34 -14.02
N PRO A 310 -19.91 2.16 -14.59
CA PRO A 310 -18.98 2.08 -15.70
C PRO A 310 -19.42 3.04 -16.82
N ARG A 311 -18.49 3.86 -17.34
CA ARG A 311 -18.79 4.69 -18.51
C ARG A 311 -19.22 3.76 -19.64
N LYS A 312 -20.41 3.96 -20.17
CA LYS A 312 -20.83 3.32 -21.42
C LYS A 312 -20.01 3.99 -22.52
N GLU A 313 -19.01 3.27 -23.05
CA GLU A 313 -18.32 3.66 -24.28
C GLU A 313 -19.22 3.45 -25.48
#